data_448d5cf5fd81943b0db6454b02f09b1e
#
_entry.id   448d5cf5fd81943b0db6454b02f09b1e
#
_cell.length_a   1.000
_cell.length_b   1.000
_cell.length_c   1.000
_cell.angle_alpha   90.00
_cell.angle_beta   90.00
_cell.angle_gamma   90.00
#
_symmetry.space_group_name_H-M   'P 1'
#
loop_
_entity.id
_entity.type
_entity.pdbx_description
1 polymer ?
#
loop_
_entity_poly.entity_id
_entity_poly.type
_entity_poly.pdbx_seq_one_letter_code
_entity_poly.pdbx_strand_id
1 'polypeptide(L)'
;MPTGPPLSSAGRKLKAKRAILTRHRGPDHPETAEADRDYRAEVLAEHVRRVVDAAPPLTAEQRDCIAALLRPRPSTAAGQASPA
;
A
#
# COMPACT_ATOMS: atom_id res chain seq x y z
N MET A 1 -2.63 19.35 13.87
CA MET A 1 -1.44 18.52 14.02
C MET A 1 -1.63 17.21 13.40
N PRO A 2 -0.70 16.78 12.70
CA PRO A 2 -0.80 15.46 12.09
C PRO A 2 -0.73 14.46 13.18
N THR A 3 -1.50 13.44 13.03
CA THR A 3 -1.53 12.43 14.02
C THR A 3 -0.74 11.21 13.63
N GLY A 4 -0.25 11.10 12.49
CA GLY A 4 0.50 9.94 12.11
C GLY A 4 1.95 10.27 11.93
N PRO A 5 2.79 9.29 11.69
CA PRO A 5 4.19 9.57 11.41
C PRO A 5 4.31 10.30 10.09
N PRO A 6 5.36 11.07 9.92
CA PRO A 6 5.52 11.80 8.67
C PRO A 6 5.77 10.83 7.52
N LEU A 7 5.35 11.24 6.35
CA LEU A 7 5.61 10.45 5.18
C LEU A 7 7.06 10.61 4.77
N SER A 8 7.60 9.59 4.12
CA SER A 8 8.94 9.66 3.58
C SER A 8 8.95 10.61 2.39
N SER A 9 10.11 10.91 1.87
CA SER A 9 10.22 11.72 0.67
C SER A 9 9.46 11.07 -0.48
N ALA A 10 9.61 9.76 -0.61
CA ALA A 10 8.90 9.04 -1.66
C ALA A 10 7.40 9.14 -1.46
N GLY A 11 6.96 9.00 -0.23
CA GLY A 11 5.53 9.10 0.06
C GLY A 11 4.98 10.47 -0.24
N ARG A 12 5.74 11.52 0.07
CA ARG A 12 5.30 12.88 -0.22
C ARG A 12 5.20 13.13 -1.71
N LYS A 13 6.16 12.63 -2.48
CA LYS A 13 6.13 12.78 -3.92
C LYS A 13 4.94 12.07 -4.53
N LEU A 14 4.66 10.88 -4.06
CA LEU A 14 3.54 10.11 -4.57
C LEU A 14 2.21 10.75 -4.19
N LYS A 15 2.13 11.31 -3.00
CA LYS A 15 0.93 11.98 -2.57
C LYS A 15 0.67 13.20 -3.45
N ALA A 16 1.73 13.98 -3.74
CA ALA A 16 1.60 15.14 -4.58
C ALA A 16 1.20 14.76 -6.00
N LYS A 17 1.80 13.69 -6.53
CA LYS A 17 1.46 13.24 -7.86
C LYS A 17 0.00 12.82 -7.93
N ARG A 18 -0.47 12.09 -6.93
CA ARG A 18 -1.87 11.67 -6.89
C ARG A 18 -2.80 12.88 -6.87
N ALA A 19 -2.47 13.89 -6.08
CA ALA A 19 -3.30 15.08 -5.99
C ALA A 19 -3.37 15.83 -7.31
N ILE A 20 -2.23 15.95 -8.00
CA ILE A 20 -2.18 16.62 -9.27
C ILE A 20 -3.00 15.86 -10.31
N LEU A 21 -2.84 14.57 -10.37
CA LEU A 21 -3.59 13.77 -11.33
C LEU A 21 -5.08 13.78 -11.05
N THR A 22 -5.46 13.79 -9.78
CA THR A 22 -6.87 13.86 -9.43
C THR A 22 -7.46 15.18 -9.92
N ARG A 23 -6.73 16.28 -9.77
CA ARG A 23 -7.24 17.55 -10.24
C ARG A 23 -7.30 17.67 -11.74
N HIS A 24 -6.31 17.16 -12.44
CA HIS A 24 -6.23 17.36 -13.87
C HIS A 24 -6.89 16.28 -14.71
N ARG A 25 -6.97 15.08 -14.20
CA ARG A 25 -7.55 13.98 -14.97
C ARG A 25 -8.75 13.31 -14.31
N GLY A 26 -9.02 13.67 -13.08
CA GLY A 26 -10.15 13.10 -12.36
C GLY A 26 -9.80 11.83 -11.63
N PRO A 27 -10.57 11.49 -10.63
CA PRO A 27 -10.28 10.32 -9.78
C PRO A 27 -10.43 8.99 -10.50
N ASP A 28 -11.20 8.94 -11.57
CA ASP A 28 -11.41 7.69 -12.26
C ASP A 28 -10.44 7.44 -13.41
N HIS A 29 -9.53 8.35 -13.67
CA HIS A 29 -8.58 8.18 -14.77
C HIS A 29 -7.56 7.09 -14.41
N PRO A 30 -7.17 6.24 -15.36
CA PRO A 30 -6.22 5.17 -15.06
C PRO A 30 -4.91 5.64 -14.45
N GLU A 31 -4.40 6.78 -14.88
CA GLU A 31 -3.16 7.29 -14.29
C GLU A 31 -3.35 7.70 -12.85
N THR A 32 -4.53 8.23 -12.52
CA THR A 32 -4.83 8.60 -11.15
C THR A 32 -4.94 7.37 -10.28
N ALA A 33 -5.57 6.32 -10.80
CA ALA A 33 -5.70 5.06 -10.07
C ALA A 33 -4.33 4.44 -9.81
N GLU A 34 -3.44 4.53 -10.80
CA GLU A 34 -2.10 3.98 -10.63
C GLU A 34 -1.33 4.78 -9.58
N ALA A 35 -1.44 6.10 -9.63
CA ALA A 35 -0.77 6.94 -8.64
C ALA A 35 -1.30 6.68 -7.23
N ASP A 36 -2.59 6.41 -7.12
CA ASP A 36 -3.20 6.10 -5.84
C ASP A 36 -2.66 4.77 -5.31
N ARG A 37 -2.54 3.77 -6.18
CA ARG A 37 -1.99 2.48 -5.76
C ARG A 37 -0.54 2.63 -5.29
N ASP A 38 0.24 3.41 -6.03
CA ASP A 38 1.64 3.61 -5.67
C ASP A 38 1.77 4.30 -4.32
N TYR A 39 0.91 5.30 -4.10
CA TYR A 39 0.92 6.01 -2.83
C TYR A 39 0.54 5.08 -1.68
N ARG A 40 -0.51 4.30 -1.86
CA ARG A 40 -0.94 3.39 -0.80
C ARG A 40 0.09 2.32 -0.52
N ALA A 41 0.77 1.83 -1.57
CA ALA A 41 1.82 0.84 -1.39
C ALA A 41 2.99 1.42 -0.59
N GLU A 42 3.33 2.68 -0.85
CA GLU A 42 4.43 3.32 -0.13
C GLU A 42 4.07 3.54 1.34
N VAL A 43 2.84 3.96 1.61
CA VAL A 43 2.39 4.15 2.98
C VAL A 43 2.42 2.83 3.74
N LEU A 44 1.97 1.76 3.10
CA LEU A 44 1.99 0.45 3.72
C LEU A 44 3.42 0.00 3.98
N ALA A 45 4.31 0.20 3.01
CA ALA A 45 5.70 -0.21 3.16
C ALA A 45 6.36 0.53 4.33
N GLU A 46 6.06 1.80 4.50
CA GLU A 46 6.60 2.55 5.61
C GLU A 46 6.08 2.05 6.94
N HIS A 47 4.81 1.72 6.98
CA HIS A 47 4.22 1.19 8.19
C HIS A 47 4.86 -0.14 8.57
N VAL A 48 5.05 -1.02 7.58
CA VAL A 48 5.67 -2.32 7.81
C VAL A 48 7.10 -2.14 8.33
N ARG A 49 7.85 -1.23 7.72
CA ARG A 49 9.22 -0.99 8.17
C ARG A 49 9.27 -0.54 9.63
N ARG A 50 8.36 0.36 10.00
CA ARG A 50 8.33 0.83 11.39
C ARG A 50 7.98 -0.27 12.36
N VAL A 51 6.99 -1.09 12.00
CA VAL A 51 6.56 -2.15 12.88
C VAL A 51 7.68 -3.19 13.04
N VAL A 52 8.34 -3.53 11.93
CA VAL A 52 9.40 -4.52 11.97
C VAL A 52 10.59 -4.00 12.79
N ASP A 53 10.92 -2.71 12.63
CA ASP A 53 12.04 -2.14 13.37
C ASP A 53 11.75 -2.09 14.87
N ALA A 54 10.52 -1.93 15.25
CA ALA A 54 10.17 -1.84 16.66
C ALA A 54 9.96 -3.18 17.30
N ALA A 55 9.76 -4.21 16.53
CA ALA A 55 9.46 -5.53 17.08
C ALA A 55 10.71 -6.37 17.26
N PRO A 56 10.66 -7.42 18.05
CA PRO A 56 11.76 -8.36 18.08
C PRO A 56 11.93 -9.00 16.71
N PRO A 57 13.11 -9.53 16.41
CA PRO A 57 13.31 -10.16 15.11
C PRO A 57 12.30 -11.25 14.84
N LEU A 58 11.78 -11.27 13.65
CA LEU A 58 10.81 -12.27 13.28
C LEU A 58 11.50 -13.60 12.94
N THR A 59 10.85 -14.68 13.26
CA THR A 59 11.37 -15.99 12.86
C THR A 59 11.11 -16.17 11.38
N ALA A 60 11.79 -17.13 10.76
CA ALA A 60 11.57 -17.42 9.34
C ALA A 60 10.12 -17.81 9.10
N GLU A 61 9.54 -18.55 10.01
CA GLU A 61 8.16 -18.96 9.87
C GLU A 61 7.23 -17.78 9.89
N GLN A 62 7.47 -16.84 10.79
CA GLN A 62 6.65 -15.65 10.88
C GLN A 62 6.79 -14.79 9.64
N ARG A 63 8.00 -14.66 9.11
CA ARG A 63 8.20 -13.91 7.89
C ARG A 63 7.46 -14.54 6.72
N ASP A 64 7.48 -15.86 6.65
CA ASP A 64 6.79 -16.57 5.60
C ASP A 64 5.28 -16.38 5.68
N CYS A 65 4.74 -16.38 6.88
CA CYS A 65 3.32 -16.16 7.07
C CYS A 65 2.92 -14.77 6.60
N ILE A 66 3.72 -13.77 6.94
CA ILE A 66 3.41 -12.41 6.55
C ILE A 66 3.54 -12.25 5.04
N ALA A 67 4.58 -12.84 4.46
CA ALA A 67 4.76 -12.78 3.02
C ALA A 67 3.59 -13.42 2.29
N ALA A 68 3.07 -14.49 2.84
CA ALA A 68 1.92 -15.14 2.23
C ALA A 68 0.69 -14.24 2.21
N LEU A 69 0.54 -13.41 3.22
CA LEU A 69 -0.59 -12.50 3.27
C LEU A 69 -0.51 -11.43 2.18
N LEU A 70 0.69 -11.16 1.70
CA LEU A 70 0.88 -10.13 0.69
C LEU A 70 0.80 -10.65 -0.73
N ARG A 71 0.69 -11.97 -0.91
CA ARG A 71 0.58 -12.52 -2.24
C ARG A 71 -0.81 -12.32 -2.79
N PRO A 72 -0.91 -12.11 -4.08
CA PRO A 72 -2.24 -12.00 -4.68
C PRO A 72 -3.01 -13.28 -4.48
N ARG A 73 -4.29 -13.17 -4.26
CA ARG A 73 -5.14 -14.33 -4.11
C ARG A 73 -5.89 -14.53 -5.41
N PRO A 74 -5.54 -15.53 -6.15
CA PRO A 74 -6.19 -15.73 -7.43
C PRO A 74 -7.69 -15.83 -7.30
N SER A 75 -8.10 -16.54 -6.35
CA SER A 75 -9.51 -16.70 -6.29
C SER A 75 -10.17 -15.49 -5.77
N THR A 76 -9.44 -14.68 -5.09
CA THR A 76 -10.10 -13.61 -4.60
C THR A 76 -10.62 -12.81 -5.58
N ALA A 77 -9.78 -12.50 -6.36
CA ALA A 77 -10.19 -11.67 -7.29
C ALA A 77 -11.30 -12.19 -7.91
N ALA A 78 -11.20 -13.27 -8.34
CA ALA A 78 -12.24 -13.73 -9.05
C ALA A 78 -13.11 -14.28 -8.14
N GLY A 79 -12.57 -14.83 -7.28
CA GLY A 79 -13.40 -15.60 -6.61
C GLY A 79 -14.46 -14.97 -5.99
N GLN A 80 -14.20 -14.01 -5.57
CA GLN A 80 -15.16 -13.53 -4.97
C GLN A 80 -16.22 -13.55 -5.61
N ALA A 81 -15.99 -13.52 -6.52
CA ALA A 81 -17.08 -13.50 -7.24
C ALA A 81 -17.80 -14.67 -6.93
N SER A 82 -17.55 -15.47 -6.66
CA SER A 82 -18.34 -16.41 -6.60
C SER A 82 -18.54 -17.03 -5.82
N PRO A 83 -18.86 -17.16 -5.47
CA PRO A 83 -19.17 -17.89 -4.88
C PRO A 83 -19.95 -18.64 -5.22
N ALA A 84 -20.29 -18.84 -5.49
CA ALA A 84 -21.15 -19.63 -5.72
C ALA A 84 -21.26 -20.26 -5.73
#